data_c28403ea054b701b6801c01fa5eeaf7b
#
_entry.id   c28403ea054b701b6801c01fa5eeaf7b
#
_cell.length_a   1.000
_cell.length_b   1.000
_cell.length_c   1.000
_cell.angle_alpha   90.00
_cell.angle_beta   90.00
_cell.angle_gamma   90.00
#
_symmetry.space_group_name_H-M   'P 1'
#
loop_
_entity.id
_entity.type
_entity.pdbx_description
1 polymer ?
#
loop_
_entity_poly.entity_id
_entity_poly.type
_entity_poly.pdbx_seq_one_letter_code
_entity_poly.pdbx_strand_id
1 'polypeptide(L)'
;MLTNGIYTHTYTVNASDMTPQYRLTPNAMAMYFQDSFARLMTIHKFAAFDIEKQQRMWVITELNLNIKQTDIYWSEAFTVEIWVSELTSLRIYCDFRIVRTHNKELITYGTSQWNILNLDTKRLETTDFLAEKLTVVPQLMTESHKKIRFPKAQTADMQIEHHPTLLDLDFNHHVTNRSYLSIALLTMPPEILDTQNITSLTVHWLHETYLNDTLTCKMSDLGNGQYLHTLTNNQGVLVCEVMSQWQPKTETNDICQVLNRDL
;
A
#
# COMPACT_ATOMS: atom_id res chain seq x y z
N MET A 1 4.16 -10.86 16.89
CA MET A 1 5.09 -11.95 17.27
C MET A 1 6.03 -12.21 16.10
N LEU A 2 7.31 -12.50 16.33
CA LEU A 2 8.27 -12.87 15.29
C LEU A 2 8.62 -14.36 15.47
N THR A 3 8.42 -15.16 14.41
CA THR A 3 8.70 -16.59 14.43
C THR A 3 9.31 -16.99 13.08
N ASN A 4 10.49 -17.58 13.09
CA ASN A 4 11.21 -18.02 11.87
C ASN A 4 11.31 -16.93 10.78
N GLY A 5 11.54 -15.66 11.17
CA GLY A 5 11.63 -14.52 10.26
C GLY A 5 10.30 -13.94 9.80
N ILE A 6 9.18 -14.56 10.15
CA ILE A 6 7.84 -14.03 9.81
C ILE A 6 7.28 -13.27 11.02
N TYR A 7 6.97 -12.01 10.80
CA TYR A 7 6.28 -11.18 11.79
C TYR A 7 4.78 -11.28 11.61
N THR A 8 4.08 -11.52 12.70
CA THR A 8 2.62 -11.67 12.74
C THR A 8 2.01 -10.66 13.71
N HIS A 9 1.00 -9.93 13.26
CA HIS A 9 0.22 -9.02 14.09
C HIS A 9 -1.27 -9.11 13.74
N THR A 10 -2.11 -9.11 14.78
CA THR A 10 -3.57 -9.12 14.63
C THR A 10 -4.09 -7.71 14.82
N TYR A 11 -4.92 -7.27 13.87
CA TYR A 11 -5.64 -6.01 13.88
C TYR A 11 -7.13 -6.26 13.95
N THR A 12 -7.87 -5.20 14.27
CA THR A 12 -9.34 -5.17 14.19
C THR A 12 -9.72 -4.06 13.20
N VAL A 13 -10.70 -4.33 12.33
CA VAL A 13 -11.17 -3.35 11.37
C VAL A 13 -11.80 -2.16 12.08
N ASN A 14 -11.30 -0.95 11.81
CA ASN A 14 -11.89 0.29 12.33
C ASN A 14 -12.99 0.78 11.38
N ALA A 15 -13.97 1.51 11.90
CA ALA A 15 -15.03 2.09 11.08
C ALA A 15 -14.50 3.04 9.98
N SER A 16 -13.41 3.77 10.27
CA SER A 16 -12.73 4.67 9.33
C SER A 16 -12.04 3.97 8.16
N ASP A 17 -11.88 2.66 8.23
CA ASP A 17 -11.18 1.87 7.22
C ASP A 17 -12.12 1.27 6.18
N MET A 18 -13.42 1.57 6.32
CA MET A 18 -14.48 0.98 5.51
C MET A 18 -15.02 1.95 4.46
N THR A 19 -15.48 1.39 3.35
CA THR A 19 -16.28 2.10 2.36
C THR A 19 -17.72 2.28 2.86
N PRO A 20 -18.55 3.16 2.23
CA PRO A 20 -19.98 3.23 2.49
C PRO A 20 -20.74 1.91 2.28
N GLN A 21 -20.14 0.96 1.51
CA GLN A 21 -20.68 -0.37 1.29
C GLN A 21 -20.17 -1.40 2.32
N TYR A 22 -19.64 -0.94 3.46
CA TYR A 22 -19.13 -1.76 4.56
C TYR A 22 -17.99 -2.72 4.15
N ARG A 23 -17.10 -2.28 3.26
CA ARG A 23 -15.95 -3.07 2.79
C ARG A 23 -14.64 -2.43 3.20
N LEU A 24 -13.66 -3.24 3.53
CA LEU A 24 -12.31 -2.76 3.83
C LEU A 24 -11.70 -2.09 2.60
N THR A 25 -11.22 -0.86 2.76
CA THR A 25 -10.64 -0.09 1.67
C THR A 25 -9.24 -0.58 1.29
N PRO A 26 -8.83 -0.49 0.01
CA PRO A 26 -7.46 -0.78 -0.41
C PRO A 26 -6.42 0.06 0.34
N ASN A 27 -6.77 1.32 0.63
CA ASN A 27 -5.95 2.21 1.46
C ASN A 27 -5.67 1.64 2.84
N ALA A 28 -6.71 1.13 3.52
CA ALA A 28 -6.55 0.52 4.83
C ALA A 28 -5.67 -0.72 4.77
N MET A 29 -5.86 -1.59 3.76
CA MET A 29 -5.01 -2.77 3.55
C MET A 29 -3.54 -2.38 3.40
N ALA A 30 -3.25 -1.36 2.58
CA ALA A 30 -1.90 -0.84 2.40
C ALA A 30 -1.30 -0.27 3.70
N MET A 31 -2.11 0.43 4.52
CA MET A 31 -1.64 1.01 5.79
C MET A 31 -1.37 -0.05 6.85
N TYR A 32 -2.21 -1.05 6.98
CA TYR A 32 -1.97 -2.17 7.90
C TYR A 32 -0.70 -2.94 7.55
N PHE A 33 -0.44 -3.11 6.26
CA PHE A 33 0.82 -3.67 5.80
C PHE A 33 2.02 -2.78 6.17
N GLN A 34 1.98 -1.47 5.91
CA GLN A 34 3.08 -0.55 6.23
C GLN A 34 3.32 -0.45 7.75
N ASP A 35 2.27 -0.44 8.57
CA ASP A 35 2.42 -0.50 10.03
C ASP A 35 3.08 -1.82 10.47
N SER A 36 2.72 -2.93 9.84
CA SER A 36 3.34 -4.23 10.13
C SER A 36 4.83 -4.26 9.75
N PHE A 37 5.23 -3.60 8.64
CA PHE A 37 6.64 -3.40 8.30
C PHE A 37 7.36 -2.57 9.37
N ALA A 38 6.78 -1.45 9.79
CA ALA A 38 7.37 -0.60 10.84
C ALA A 38 7.57 -1.37 12.15
N ARG A 39 6.59 -2.21 12.53
CA ARG A 39 6.68 -3.08 13.71
C ARG A 39 7.76 -4.16 13.55
N LEU A 40 7.88 -4.78 12.39
CA LEU A 40 8.94 -5.74 12.09
C LEU A 40 10.32 -5.05 12.25
N MET A 41 10.48 -3.88 11.67
CA MET A 41 11.74 -3.11 11.78
C MET A 41 12.01 -2.67 13.23
N THR A 42 10.99 -2.36 14.03
CA THR A 42 11.12 -2.02 15.46
C THR A 42 11.74 -3.18 16.25
N ILE A 43 11.31 -4.42 16.02
CA ILE A 43 11.87 -5.60 16.69
C ILE A 43 13.37 -5.74 16.45
N HIS A 44 13.80 -5.38 15.24
CA HIS A 44 15.21 -5.43 14.83
C HIS A 44 16.00 -4.17 15.19
N LYS A 45 15.37 -3.16 15.84
CA LYS A 45 15.97 -1.85 16.16
C LYS A 45 16.35 -1.06 14.91
N PHE A 46 15.52 -1.15 13.90
CA PHE A 46 15.59 -0.39 12.66
C PHE A 46 14.30 0.40 12.38
N ALA A 47 13.54 0.74 13.43
CA ALA A 47 12.42 1.66 13.28
C ALA A 47 12.87 3.00 12.66
N ALA A 48 11.93 3.78 12.13
CA ALA A 48 12.24 5.07 11.51
C ALA A 48 13.14 5.94 12.42
N PHE A 49 12.78 6.06 13.72
CA PHE A 49 13.57 6.83 14.71
C PHE A 49 14.95 6.24 15.02
N ASP A 50 15.16 4.93 14.81
CA ASP A 50 16.45 4.30 15.05
C ASP A 50 17.44 4.61 13.93
N ILE A 51 16.98 4.56 12.67
CA ILE A 51 17.82 4.82 11.51
C ILE A 51 17.99 6.32 11.23
N GLU A 52 17.03 7.16 11.61
CA GLU A 52 17.13 8.62 11.52
C GLU A 52 18.31 9.16 12.32
N LYS A 53 18.60 8.59 13.50
CA LYS A 53 19.81 8.91 14.29
C LYS A 53 21.12 8.64 13.55
N GLN A 54 21.07 7.84 12.48
CA GLN A 54 22.17 7.52 11.60
C GLN A 54 22.09 8.28 10.27
N GLN A 55 21.31 9.35 10.20
CA GLN A 55 21.03 10.12 8.99
C GLN A 55 20.46 9.28 7.85
N ARG A 56 19.55 8.35 8.16
CA ARG A 56 18.94 7.43 7.23
C ARG A 56 17.41 7.48 7.34
N MET A 57 16.75 7.17 6.24
CA MET A 57 15.28 7.11 6.17
C MET A 57 14.83 5.90 5.35
N TRP A 58 13.73 5.28 5.78
CA TRP A 58 13.01 4.28 4.97
C TRP A 58 12.23 4.95 3.85
N VAL A 59 12.36 4.39 2.65
CA VAL A 59 11.57 4.80 1.49
C VAL A 59 10.94 3.57 0.88
N ILE A 60 9.62 3.50 0.87
CA ILE A 60 8.90 2.53 0.04
C ILE A 60 8.82 3.08 -1.38
N THR A 61 9.16 2.26 -2.36
CA THR A 61 9.16 2.66 -3.77
C THR A 61 8.16 1.88 -4.60
N GLU A 62 7.75 0.71 -4.14
CA GLU A 62 6.72 -0.09 -4.81
C GLU A 62 5.89 -0.88 -3.80
N LEU A 63 4.60 -0.98 -4.07
CA LEU A 63 3.67 -1.85 -3.38
C LEU A 63 2.78 -2.55 -4.40
N ASN A 64 2.65 -3.86 -4.28
CA ASN A 64 1.72 -4.66 -5.07
C ASN A 64 0.77 -5.40 -4.14
N LEU A 65 -0.52 -5.16 -4.29
CA LEU A 65 -1.61 -5.83 -3.58
C LEU A 65 -2.42 -6.69 -4.54
N ASN A 66 -2.63 -7.94 -4.18
CA ASN A 66 -3.57 -8.86 -4.83
C ASN A 66 -4.71 -9.12 -3.84
N ILE A 67 -5.88 -8.60 -4.13
CA ILE A 67 -7.02 -8.58 -3.22
C ILE A 67 -7.98 -9.70 -3.61
N LYS A 68 -8.18 -10.66 -2.72
CA LYS A 68 -9.08 -11.80 -2.91
C LYS A 68 -10.47 -11.51 -2.36
N GLN A 69 -10.54 -10.72 -1.29
CA GLN A 69 -11.77 -10.40 -0.60
C GLN A 69 -11.74 -8.98 -0.06
N THR A 70 -12.87 -8.31 -0.11
CA THR A 70 -13.07 -6.98 0.48
C THR A 70 -14.15 -7.00 1.57
N ASP A 71 -14.85 -8.11 1.75
CA ASP A 71 -15.98 -8.30 2.66
C ASP A 71 -15.55 -8.59 4.10
N ILE A 72 -14.61 -7.81 4.60
CA ILE A 72 -14.20 -7.82 6.00
C ILE A 72 -14.85 -6.65 6.68
N TYR A 73 -15.55 -6.94 7.78
CA TYR A 73 -16.46 -6.00 8.38
C TYR A 73 -15.88 -5.33 9.63
N TRP A 74 -16.48 -4.23 10.02
CA TRP A 74 -16.18 -3.54 11.26
C TRP A 74 -16.10 -4.51 12.44
N SER A 75 -15.13 -4.28 13.32
CA SER A 75 -14.84 -5.12 14.50
C SER A 75 -14.32 -6.53 14.20
N GLU A 76 -14.25 -6.96 12.93
CA GLU A 76 -13.67 -8.24 12.58
C GLU A 76 -12.15 -8.23 12.75
N ALA A 77 -11.60 -9.29 13.34
CA ALA A 77 -10.17 -9.45 13.52
C ALA A 77 -9.52 -10.14 12.31
N PHE A 78 -8.40 -9.58 11.85
CA PHE A 78 -7.56 -10.17 10.82
C PHE A 78 -6.08 -10.13 11.23
N THR A 79 -5.29 -10.98 10.62
CA THR A 79 -3.87 -11.13 10.93
C THR A 79 -3.05 -10.77 9.70
N VAL A 80 -2.09 -9.87 9.89
CA VAL A 80 -1.04 -9.57 8.89
C VAL A 80 0.18 -10.41 9.23
N GLU A 81 0.69 -11.11 8.24
CA GLU A 81 1.96 -11.81 8.27
C GLU A 81 2.88 -11.16 7.24
N ILE A 82 4.09 -10.76 7.66
CA ILE A 82 5.07 -10.07 6.82
C ILE A 82 6.47 -10.61 7.10
N TRP A 83 7.29 -10.70 6.07
CA TRP A 83 8.69 -11.12 6.17
C TRP A 83 9.55 -10.44 5.11
N VAL A 84 10.85 -10.37 5.36
CA VAL A 84 11.82 -10.00 4.35
C VAL A 84 12.05 -11.23 3.47
N SER A 85 11.65 -11.15 2.20
CA SER A 85 11.75 -12.27 1.25
C SER A 85 13.03 -12.24 0.43
N GLU A 86 13.59 -11.04 0.20
CA GLU A 86 14.85 -10.86 -0.47
C GLU A 86 15.55 -9.58 0.02
N LEU A 87 16.88 -9.66 0.14
CA LEU A 87 17.74 -8.53 0.46
C LEU A 87 18.85 -8.45 -0.59
N THR A 88 18.88 -7.35 -1.32
CA THR A 88 19.94 -7.03 -2.29
C THR A 88 20.81 -5.91 -1.73
N SER A 89 21.87 -5.51 -2.44
CA SER A 89 22.75 -4.43 -2.00
C SER A 89 22.06 -3.07 -1.78
N LEU A 90 20.91 -2.81 -2.44
CA LEU A 90 20.23 -1.52 -2.37
C LEU A 90 18.71 -1.65 -2.07
N ARG A 91 18.17 -2.85 -2.02
CA ARG A 91 16.71 -3.06 -1.90
C ARG A 91 16.39 -4.13 -0.88
N ILE A 92 15.28 -3.90 -0.19
CA ILE A 92 14.64 -4.87 0.69
C ILE A 92 13.28 -5.18 0.08
N TYR A 93 13.03 -6.45 -0.19
CA TYR A 93 11.71 -6.91 -0.60
C TYR A 93 11.03 -7.58 0.56
N CYS A 94 9.79 -7.17 0.82
CA CYS A 94 8.95 -7.80 1.82
C CYS A 94 7.72 -8.38 1.14
N ASP A 95 7.50 -9.65 1.39
CA ASP A 95 6.24 -10.32 1.06
C ASP A 95 5.32 -10.35 2.28
N PHE A 96 4.03 -10.34 2.04
CA PHE A 96 3.04 -10.33 3.10
C PHE A 96 1.73 -10.98 2.67
N ARG A 97 0.95 -11.37 3.67
CA ARG A 97 -0.44 -11.75 3.50
C ARG A 97 -1.29 -11.27 4.66
N ILE A 98 -2.53 -11.00 4.36
CA ILE A 98 -3.57 -10.67 5.34
C ILE A 98 -4.57 -11.81 5.30
N VAL A 99 -4.86 -12.39 6.44
CA VAL A 99 -5.79 -13.52 6.59
C VAL A 99 -6.82 -13.23 7.68
N ARG A 100 -8.03 -13.78 7.56
CA ARG A 100 -9.01 -13.78 8.65
C ARG A 100 -8.44 -14.52 9.85
N THR A 101 -8.56 -13.96 11.04
CA THR A 101 -7.95 -14.57 12.23
C THR A 101 -8.57 -15.91 12.57
N HIS A 102 -9.90 -16.05 12.44
CA HIS A 102 -10.65 -17.23 12.91
C HIS A 102 -10.52 -18.46 12.01
N ASN A 103 -10.45 -18.29 10.67
CA ASN A 103 -10.44 -19.42 9.72
C ASN A 103 -9.22 -19.45 8.80
N LYS A 104 -8.32 -18.47 8.91
CA LYS A 104 -7.12 -18.31 8.08
C LYS A 104 -7.38 -18.09 6.58
N GLU A 105 -8.60 -17.70 6.23
CA GLU A 105 -8.96 -17.38 4.87
C GLU A 105 -8.16 -16.18 4.36
N LEU A 106 -7.63 -16.30 3.13
CA LEU A 106 -6.77 -15.28 2.53
C LEU A 106 -7.61 -14.08 2.05
N ILE A 107 -7.30 -12.90 2.58
CA ILE A 107 -7.94 -11.63 2.24
C ILE A 107 -7.19 -10.93 1.13
N THR A 108 -5.89 -10.71 1.36
CA THR A 108 -4.99 -10.09 0.40
C THR A 108 -3.57 -10.59 0.62
N TYR A 109 -2.78 -10.47 -0.41
CA TYR A 109 -1.34 -10.75 -0.36
C TYR A 109 -0.60 -9.83 -1.32
N GLY A 110 0.69 -9.73 -1.15
CA GLY A 110 1.48 -8.90 -2.04
C GLY A 110 2.94 -8.82 -1.65
N THR A 111 3.59 -7.89 -2.31
CA THR A 111 5.01 -7.60 -2.11
C THR A 111 5.24 -6.10 -2.12
N SER A 112 6.33 -5.68 -1.48
CA SER A 112 6.75 -4.29 -1.45
C SER A 112 8.26 -4.18 -1.59
N GLN A 113 8.71 -3.09 -2.19
CA GLN A 113 10.12 -2.73 -2.30
C GLN A 113 10.44 -1.53 -1.43
N TRP A 114 11.47 -1.67 -0.63
CA TRP A 114 11.99 -0.63 0.26
C TRP A 114 13.44 -0.33 -0.03
N ASN A 115 13.84 0.90 0.23
CA ASN A 115 15.19 1.40 0.09
C ASN A 115 15.58 2.18 1.35
N ILE A 116 16.86 2.38 1.55
CA ILE A 116 17.41 3.31 2.54
C ILE A 116 17.90 4.54 1.80
N LEU A 117 17.43 5.70 2.24
CA LEU A 117 17.90 7.01 1.76
C LEU A 117 18.79 7.65 2.83
N ASN A 118 19.94 8.15 2.43
CA ASN A 118 20.75 9.00 3.28
C ASN A 118 20.18 10.43 3.29
N LEU A 119 19.95 10.98 4.48
CA LEU A 119 19.32 12.28 4.65
C LEU A 119 20.23 13.47 4.26
N ASP A 120 21.54 13.31 4.39
CA ASP A 120 22.51 14.37 4.05
C ASP A 120 22.79 14.42 2.54
N THR A 121 23.04 13.24 1.94
CA THR A 121 23.43 13.15 0.53
C THR A 121 22.26 13.02 -0.43
N LYS A 122 21.06 12.71 0.08
CA LYS A 122 19.85 12.39 -0.68
C LYS A 122 20.04 11.25 -1.70
N ARG A 123 20.92 10.30 -1.38
CA ARG A 123 21.21 9.12 -2.22
C ARG A 123 20.81 7.85 -1.51
N LEU A 124 20.55 6.81 -2.30
CA LEU A 124 20.32 5.48 -1.77
C LEU A 124 21.59 4.94 -1.14
N GLU A 125 21.45 4.28 0.01
CA GLU A 125 22.53 3.58 0.72
C GLU A 125 22.40 2.07 0.56
N THR A 126 23.50 1.37 0.85
CA THR A 126 23.51 -0.09 0.87
C THR A 126 22.74 -0.62 2.08
N THR A 127 22.20 -1.81 1.91
CA THR A 127 21.43 -2.53 2.95
C THR A 127 22.32 -3.47 3.78
N ASP A 128 23.63 -3.46 3.59
CA ASP A 128 24.58 -4.40 4.19
C ASP A 128 24.48 -4.47 5.72
N PHE A 129 24.26 -3.30 6.37
CA PHE A 129 24.12 -3.22 7.83
C PHE A 129 22.85 -3.93 8.36
N LEU A 130 21.91 -4.27 7.49
CA LEU A 130 20.70 -5.02 7.82
C LEU A 130 20.90 -6.53 7.75
N ALA A 131 21.82 -6.98 6.88
CA ALA A 131 21.99 -8.40 6.53
C ALA A 131 22.34 -9.29 7.72
N GLU A 132 23.07 -8.79 8.70
CA GLU A 132 23.45 -9.53 9.90
C GLU A 132 22.28 -9.70 10.90
N LYS A 133 21.25 -8.89 10.80
CA LYS A 133 20.16 -8.80 11.80
C LYS A 133 18.80 -9.24 11.28
N LEU A 134 18.59 -9.17 9.96
CA LEU A 134 17.34 -9.57 9.34
C LEU A 134 17.40 -11.02 8.87
N THR A 135 16.40 -11.80 9.24
CA THR A 135 16.22 -13.15 8.70
C THR A 135 15.48 -13.06 7.37
N VAL A 136 16.11 -13.50 6.30
CA VAL A 136 15.46 -13.62 4.98
C VAL A 136 14.71 -14.92 4.90
N VAL A 137 13.42 -14.86 4.56
CA VAL A 137 12.54 -15.99 4.30
C VAL A 137 12.22 -16.01 2.80
N PRO A 138 12.88 -16.84 1.98
CA PRO A 138 12.78 -16.79 0.52
C PRO A 138 11.47 -17.39 0.00
N GLN A 139 10.36 -17.01 0.61
CA GLN A 139 9.01 -17.38 0.20
C GLN A 139 8.38 -16.18 -0.49
N LEU A 140 8.00 -16.33 -1.75
CA LEU A 140 7.34 -15.29 -2.52
C LEU A 140 5.83 -15.47 -2.48
N MET A 141 5.11 -14.36 -2.34
CA MET A 141 3.64 -14.31 -2.50
C MET A 141 3.23 -13.96 -3.94
N THR A 142 4.16 -13.43 -4.72
CA THR A 142 4.00 -13.12 -6.15
C THR A 142 4.99 -13.95 -6.97
N GLU A 143 4.87 -13.97 -8.29
CA GLU A 143 5.76 -14.77 -9.15
C GLU A 143 7.23 -14.29 -9.09
N SER A 144 7.45 -13.01 -8.87
CA SER A 144 8.79 -12.43 -8.76
C SER A 144 8.76 -11.01 -8.20
N HIS A 145 9.90 -10.51 -7.75
CA HIS A 145 10.10 -9.09 -7.38
C HIS A 145 10.44 -8.18 -8.57
N LYS A 146 10.23 -8.64 -9.80
CA LYS A 146 10.46 -7.77 -10.96
C LYS A 146 9.48 -6.62 -10.95
N LYS A 147 10.01 -5.40 -11.13
CA LYS A 147 9.21 -4.18 -11.23
C LYS A 147 8.12 -4.34 -12.30
N ILE A 148 6.88 -4.14 -11.91
CA ILE A 148 5.74 -4.11 -12.81
C ILE A 148 5.84 -2.82 -13.63
N ARG A 149 5.85 -2.95 -14.96
CA ARG A 149 5.86 -1.79 -15.86
C ARG A 149 4.44 -1.39 -16.20
N PHE A 150 4.13 -0.14 -15.96
CA PHE A 150 2.82 0.40 -16.35
C PHE A 150 2.81 0.76 -17.83
N PRO A 151 1.67 0.56 -18.52
CA PRO A 151 1.49 1.03 -19.89
C PRO A 151 1.54 2.56 -19.90
N LYS A 152 1.95 3.13 -21.03
CA LYS A 152 1.86 4.58 -21.21
C LYS A 152 0.41 4.94 -21.52
N ALA A 153 -0.21 5.76 -20.67
CA ALA A 153 -1.51 6.34 -20.96
C ALA A 153 -1.39 7.31 -22.16
N GLN A 154 -2.32 7.23 -23.09
CA GLN A 154 -2.35 8.11 -24.26
C GLN A 154 -3.22 9.36 -24.00
N THR A 155 -4.31 9.18 -23.26
CA THR A 155 -5.28 10.23 -22.91
C THR A 155 -5.69 10.08 -21.46
N ALA A 156 -6.10 11.17 -20.82
CA ALA A 156 -6.71 11.13 -19.50
C ALA A 156 -8.23 11.26 -19.65
N ASP A 157 -8.97 10.35 -19.04
CA ASP A 157 -10.45 10.35 -19.02
C ASP A 157 -10.99 11.20 -17.87
N MET A 158 -10.21 11.32 -16.80
CA MET A 158 -10.50 12.15 -15.63
C MET A 158 -9.25 12.84 -15.14
N GLN A 159 -9.40 14.06 -14.64
CA GLN A 159 -8.33 14.81 -13.98
C GLN A 159 -8.89 15.59 -12.79
N ILE A 160 -8.13 15.59 -11.69
CA ILE A 160 -8.38 16.44 -10.53
C ILE A 160 -7.08 17.12 -10.11
N GLU A 161 -7.23 18.24 -9.40
CA GLU A 161 -6.14 18.87 -8.64
C GLU A 161 -6.37 18.71 -7.15
N HIS A 162 -5.31 18.44 -6.42
CA HIS A 162 -5.30 18.33 -4.97
C HIS A 162 -4.20 19.23 -4.40
N HIS A 163 -4.58 20.03 -3.41
CA HIS A 163 -3.65 20.87 -2.65
C HIS A 163 -3.42 20.20 -1.30
N PRO A 164 -2.20 19.65 -1.04
CA PRO A 164 -1.92 19.01 0.23
C PRO A 164 -2.19 19.93 1.42
N THR A 165 -2.79 19.37 2.44
CA THR A 165 -3.03 20.00 3.74
C THR A 165 -2.14 19.38 4.81
N LEU A 166 -2.13 19.93 6.02
CA LEU A 166 -1.39 19.34 7.13
C LEU A 166 -1.87 17.93 7.47
N LEU A 167 -3.10 17.55 7.11
CA LEU A 167 -3.65 16.21 7.32
C LEU A 167 -3.14 15.18 6.30
N ASP A 168 -2.55 15.65 5.21
CA ASP A 168 -1.94 14.80 4.19
C ASP A 168 -0.49 14.46 4.50
N LEU A 169 0.12 15.12 5.49
CA LEU A 169 1.55 14.98 5.78
C LEU A 169 1.84 13.91 6.83
N ASP A 170 3.00 13.27 6.69
CA ASP A 170 3.61 12.45 7.72
C ASP A 170 4.54 13.25 8.64
N PHE A 171 5.18 12.56 9.58
CA PHE A 171 6.13 13.18 10.53
C PHE A 171 7.42 13.68 9.87
N ASN A 172 7.71 13.31 8.61
CA ASN A 172 8.80 13.85 7.81
C ASN A 172 8.39 15.11 7.02
N HIS A 173 7.16 15.60 7.21
CA HIS A 173 6.55 16.70 6.46
C HIS A 173 6.38 16.42 4.96
N HIS A 174 6.31 15.14 4.56
CA HIS A 174 6.01 14.73 3.20
C HIS A 174 4.56 14.28 3.09
N VAL A 175 3.99 14.41 1.90
CA VAL A 175 2.67 13.82 1.61
C VAL A 175 2.74 12.32 1.84
N THR A 176 1.82 11.81 2.66
CA THR A 176 1.82 10.40 3.07
C THR A 176 1.53 9.46 1.89
N ASN A 177 2.04 8.25 1.95
CA ASN A 177 1.71 7.19 0.98
C ASN A 177 0.20 6.97 0.87
N ARG A 178 -0.54 7.12 1.98
CA ARG A 178 -2.00 7.03 2.04
C ARG A 178 -2.67 8.12 1.21
N SER A 179 -2.18 9.36 1.28
CA SER A 179 -2.77 10.49 0.55
C SER A 179 -2.65 10.30 -0.95
N TYR A 180 -1.53 9.80 -1.47
CA TYR A 180 -1.41 9.48 -2.90
C TYR A 180 -2.45 8.46 -3.35
N LEU A 181 -2.67 7.39 -2.56
CA LEU A 181 -3.69 6.39 -2.87
C LEU A 181 -5.10 6.98 -2.82
N SER A 182 -5.38 7.82 -1.83
CA SER A 182 -6.68 8.50 -1.71
C SER A 182 -6.94 9.40 -2.91
N ILE A 183 -5.95 10.21 -3.31
CA ILE A 183 -6.05 11.12 -4.46
C ILE A 183 -6.26 10.33 -5.76
N ALA A 184 -5.54 9.22 -5.94
CA ALA A 184 -5.73 8.34 -7.09
C ALA A 184 -7.18 7.81 -7.16
N LEU A 185 -7.70 7.31 -6.05
CA LEU A 185 -9.06 6.75 -6.01
C LEU A 185 -10.17 7.81 -6.15
N LEU A 186 -9.90 9.10 -5.84
CA LEU A 186 -10.85 10.18 -6.10
C LEU A 186 -11.12 10.41 -7.59
N THR A 187 -10.27 9.95 -8.48
CA THR A 187 -10.50 10.03 -9.93
C THR A 187 -11.33 8.88 -10.49
N MET A 188 -11.65 7.87 -9.66
CA MET A 188 -12.50 6.76 -10.09
C MET A 188 -13.95 7.19 -10.27
N PRO A 189 -14.63 6.76 -11.36
CA PRO A 189 -16.05 6.97 -11.50
C PRO A 189 -16.82 6.37 -10.32
N PRO A 190 -17.79 7.10 -9.73
CA PRO A 190 -18.59 6.60 -8.60
C PRO A 190 -19.27 5.26 -8.90
N GLU A 191 -19.71 5.06 -10.14
CA GLU A 191 -20.38 3.83 -10.57
C GLU A 191 -19.45 2.61 -10.46
N ILE A 192 -18.14 2.78 -10.72
CA ILE A 192 -17.15 1.71 -10.56
C ILE A 192 -16.97 1.37 -9.08
N LEU A 193 -16.84 2.40 -8.22
CA LEU A 193 -16.71 2.21 -6.78
C LEU A 193 -17.94 1.51 -6.17
N ASP A 194 -19.12 1.80 -6.71
CA ASP A 194 -20.39 1.21 -6.23
C ASP A 194 -20.67 -0.20 -6.75
N THR A 195 -20.27 -0.51 -8.00
CA THR A 195 -20.67 -1.76 -8.67
C THR A 195 -19.56 -2.78 -8.82
N GLN A 196 -18.30 -2.38 -8.57
CA GLN A 196 -17.16 -3.26 -8.76
C GLN A 196 -16.35 -3.44 -7.46
N ASN A 197 -15.59 -4.53 -7.41
CA ASN A 197 -14.58 -4.79 -6.40
C ASN A 197 -13.20 -4.61 -7.00
N ILE A 198 -12.32 -3.95 -6.26
CA ILE A 198 -10.90 -3.93 -6.62
C ILE A 198 -10.28 -5.31 -6.37
N THR A 199 -9.52 -5.80 -7.33
CA THR A 199 -8.84 -7.12 -7.25
C THR A 199 -7.33 -7.02 -7.21
N SER A 200 -6.77 -5.90 -7.69
CA SER A 200 -5.36 -5.59 -7.48
C SER A 200 -5.08 -4.10 -7.48
N LEU A 201 -4.01 -3.73 -6.80
CA LEU A 201 -3.49 -2.38 -6.73
C LEU A 201 -1.96 -2.44 -6.76
N THR A 202 -1.34 -1.76 -7.72
CA THR A 202 0.10 -1.58 -7.78
C THR A 202 0.43 -0.10 -7.71
N VAL A 203 1.37 0.26 -6.86
CA VAL A 203 1.78 1.66 -6.63
C VAL A 203 3.27 1.80 -6.82
N HIS A 204 3.67 2.83 -7.55
CA HIS A 204 5.06 3.31 -7.63
C HIS A 204 5.14 4.70 -7.04
N TRP A 205 5.87 4.87 -5.95
CA TRP A 205 6.25 6.18 -5.40
C TRP A 205 7.60 6.56 -5.97
N LEU A 206 7.66 7.68 -6.71
CA LEU A 206 8.81 8.08 -7.51
C LEU A 206 9.53 9.29 -6.91
N HIS A 207 8.78 10.26 -6.38
CA HIS A 207 9.31 11.47 -5.77
C HIS A 207 8.46 11.92 -4.59
N GLU A 208 9.10 12.54 -3.61
CA GLU A 208 8.44 13.16 -2.46
C GLU A 208 7.70 14.43 -2.90
N THR A 209 6.60 14.76 -2.21
CA THR A 209 5.88 16.03 -2.36
C THR A 209 5.56 16.62 -1.00
N TYR A 210 5.27 17.92 -0.98
CA TYR A 210 5.23 18.74 0.22
C TYR A 210 3.94 19.56 0.30
N LEU A 211 3.72 20.23 1.44
CA LEU A 211 2.52 21.04 1.71
C LEU A 211 2.19 22.08 0.63
N ASN A 212 3.21 22.69 0.03
CA ASN A 212 3.04 23.78 -0.93
C ASN A 212 2.99 23.30 -2.39
N ASP A 213 3.02 22.00 -2.62
CA ASP A 213 2.83 21.44 -3.95
C ASP A 213 1.36 21.49 -4.35
N THR A 214 1.12 21.44 -5.65
CA THR A 214 -0.19 21.10 -6.23
C THR A 214 -0.03 19.78 -6.95
N LEU A 215 -0.84 18.81 -6.58
CA LEU A 215 -0.84 17.49 -7.19
C LEU A 215 -1.93 17.41 -8.26
N THR A 216 -1.55 17.20 -9.49
CA THR A 216 -2.50 16.89 -10.57
C THR A 216 -2.56 15.38 -10.74
N CYS A 217 -3.71 14.80 -10.45
CA CYS A 217 -3.97 13.38 -10.70
C CYS A 217 -4.78 13.21 -11.98
N LYS A 218 -4.26 12.39 -12.89
CA LYS A 218 -4.93 11.99 -14.13
C LYS A 218 -5.22 10.50 -14.08
N MET A 219 -6.45 10.12 -14.44
CA MET A 219 -6.85 8.73 -14.59
C MET A 219 -7.10 8.41 -16.08
N SER A 220 -6.66 7.24 -16.50
CA SER A 220 -6.91 6.68 -17.82
C SER A 220 -7.54 5.31 -17.69
N ASP A 221 -8.67 5.10 -18.35
CA ASP A 221 -9.28 3.78 -18.50
C ASP A 221 -8.50 3.00 -19.58
N LEU A 222 -7.90 1.88 -19.18
CA LEU A 222 -7.13 1.01 -20.07
C LEU A 222 -7.98 -0.13 -20.65
N GLY A 223 -9.27 -0.17 -20.31
CA GLY A 223 -10.19 -1.23 -20.66
C GLY A 223 -10.10 -2.44 -19.72
N ASN A 224 -11.07 -3.33 -19.83
CA ASN A 224 -11.16 -4.57 -19.05
C ASN A 224 -11.11 -4.35 -17.52
N GLY A 225 -11.61 -3.20 -17.03
CA GLY A 225 -11.59 -2.83 -15.62
C GLY A 225 -10.22 -2.42 -15.08
N GLN A 226 -9.26 -2.11 -15.94
CA GLN A 226 -7.94 -1.65 -15.56
C GLN A 226 -7.84 -0.12 -15.69
N TYR A 227 -7.35 0.54 -14.64
CA TYR A 227 -7.21 1.99 -14.59
C TYR A 227 -5.78 2.36 -14.17
N LEU A 228 -5.23 3.35 -14.87
CA LEU A 228 -3.92 3.94 -14.55
C LEU A 228 -4.12 5.36 -14.04
N HIS A 229 -3.57 5.65 -12.87
CA HIS A 229 -3.55 6.98 -12.28
C HIS A 229 -2.11 7.48 -12.26
N THR A 230 -1.89 8.70 -12.75
CA THR A 230 -0.58 9.37 -12.72
C THR A 230 -0.70 10.67 -11.95
N LEU A 231 0.14 10.85 -10.95
CA LEU A 231 0.17 12.07 -10.15
C LEU A 231 1.45 12.85 -10.49
N THR A 232 1.27 14.12 -10.86
CA THR A 232 2.37 15.05 -11.12
C THR A 232 2.30 16.21 -10.15
N ASN A 233 3.46 16.76 -9.79
CA ASN A 233 3.52 17.99 -8.99
C ASN A 233 3.36 19.25 -9.86
N ASN A 234 3.40 20.43 -9.24
CA ASN A 234 3.29 21.75 -9.90
C ASN A 234 4.42 22.04 -10.92
N GLN A 235 5.50 21.26 -10.92
CA GLN A 235 6.59 21.35 -11.90
C GLN A 235 6.41 20.36 -13.07
N GLY A 236 5.32 19.59 -13.06
CA GLY A 236 5.06 18.54 -14.06
C GLY A 236 5.88 17.27 -13.87
N VAL A 237 6.56 17.13 -12.72
CA VAL A 237 7.32 15.91 -12.39
C VAL A 237 6.34 14.82 -11.97
N LEU A 238 6.46 13.63 -12.56
CA LEU A 238 5.69 12.46 -12.18
C LEU A 238 6.16 11.97 -10.79
N VAL A 239 5.27 12.02 -9.80
CA VAL A 239 5.60 11.73 -8.39
C VAL A 239 5.06 10.39 -7.91
N CYS A 240 3.94 9.94 -8.48
CA CYS A 240 3.35 8.65 -8.16
C CYS A 240 2.56 8.09 -9.35
N GLU A 241 2.58 6.79 -9.49
CA GLU A 241 1.72 6.05 -10.41
C GLU A 241 0.98 4.96 -9.65
N VAL A 242 -0.31 4.81 -9.95
CA VAL A 242 -1.15 3.76 -9.37
C VAL A 242 -1.87 3.03 -10.50
N MET A 243 -1.76 1.72 -10.53
CA MET A 243 -2.55 0.87 -11.42
C MET A 243 -3.51 0.04 -10.58
N SER A 244 -4.78 0.06 -10.93
CA SER A 244 -5.83 -0.68 -10.24
C SER A 244 -6.61 -1.57 -11.21
N GLN A 245 -7.02 -2.75 -10.74
CA GLN A 245 -7.85 -3.69 -11.47
C GLN A 245 -9.16 -3.88 -10.73
N TRP A 246 -10.26 -3.76 -11.45
CA TRP A 246 -11.62 -3.86 -10.92
C TRP A 246 -12.40 -4.95 -11.66
N GLN A 247 -13.31 -5.59 -10.96
CA GLN A 247 -14.21 -6.60 -11.51
C GLN A 247 -15.62 -6.39 -10.98
N PRO A 248 -16.66 -6.70 -11.76
CA PRO A 248 -18.04 -6.64 -11.28
C PRO A 248 -18.20 -7.40 -9.97
N LYS A 249 -18.99 -6.84 -9.06
CA LYS A 249 -19.36 -7.54 -7.83
C LYS A 249 -20.13 -8.80 -8.23
N THR A 250 -19.67 -9.96 -7.79
CA THR A 250 -20.51 -11.15 -7.79
C THR A 250 -21.61 -10.94 -6.74
N GLU A 251 -22.88 -11.12 -7.14
CA GLU A 251 -24.01 -11.02 -6.24
C GLU A 251 -23.86 -12.04 -5.10
N THR A 252 -23.25 -11.66 -4.01
CA THR A 252 -23.27 -12.43 -2.77
C THR A 252 -23.14 -11.47 -1.61
N ASN A 253 -24.18 -11.45 -0.83
CA ASN A 253 -24.38 -10.84 0.47
C ASN A 253 -25.17 -9.52 0.43
N ASP A 254 -26.47 -9.71 0.47
CA ASP A 254 -27.44 -8.75 0.97
C ASP A 254 -26.91 -8.18 2.32
N ILE A 255 -26.76 -6.86 2.39
CA ILE A 255 -26.34 -6.15 3.60
C ILE A 255 -27.19 -6.60 4.82
N CYS A 256 -28.44 -7.00 4.60
CA CYS A 256 -29.30 -7.57 5.62
C CYS A 256 -28.78 -8.88 6.23
N GLN A 257 -28.01 -9.70 5.50
CA GLN A 257 -27.39 -10.92 6.06
C GLN A 257 -26.15 -10.60 6.92
N VAL A 258 -25.51 -9.48 6.65
CA VAL A 258 -24.32 -9.03 7.39
C VAL A 258 -24.72 -8.44 8.74
N LEU A 259 -25.83 -7.70 8.80
CA LEU A 259 -26.35 -7.07 10.03
C LEU A 259 -27.00 -8.08 10.99
N ASN A 260 -27.32 -9.29 10.53
CA ASN A 260 -27.86 -10.37 11.34
C ASN A 260 -26.80 -11.32 11.91
N ARG A 261 -25.51 -11.04 11.74
CA ARG A 261 -24.48 -11.76 12.47
C ARG A 261 -24.45 -11.20 13.89
N ASP A 262 -24.72 -12.04 14.86
CA ASP A 262 -24.63 -11.72 16.28
C ASP A 262 -23.25 -11.08 16.58
N LEU A 263 -23.28 -9.82 17.00
CA LEU A 263 -22.14 -9.08 17.51
C LEU A 263 -21.70 -9.65 18.86
#